data_628434accc87b77f9dacd6ed171328b9
#
_entry.id   628434accc87b77f9dacd6ed171328b9
#
_cell.length_a   1.000
_cell.length_b   1.000
_cell.length_c   1.000
_cell.angle_alpha   90.00
_cell.angle_beta   90.00
_cell.angle_gamma   90.00
#
_symmetry.space_group_name_H-M   'P 1'
#
loop_
_entity.id
_entity.type
_entity.pdbx_description
1 polymer ?
#
loop_
_entity_poly.entity_id
_entity_poly.type
_entity_poly.pdbx_seq_one_letter_code
_entity_poly.pdbx_strand_id
1 'polypeptide(L)'
;MKYSRDPNGIYIASISGGKDSTAMTLLLLENNEPLDYIITAEIADFPEALHVIDKLEKISPVSVIRVKVDFEYYFKDYEIKNGKYKGYKGYGWATLTSRWCTSLKRDNIHKTVKELANGKKVYEYIGIAYDEINRRNIDSNKLYPLVDNKMRQQDNLKFCYSRGFDFEGAYNHLTRISCYLCPFSLLRNLYFVYSQYSDLWQYMLWLDQFSRFPFRPNETLSEIDRRFRKIAKQRKLF
;
A
#
# COMPACT_ATOMS: atom_id res chain seq x y z
N MET A 1 -15.17 -9.75 18.77
CA MET A 1 -15.87 -8.51 19.22
C MET A 1 -16.80 -8.14 18.07
N LYS A 2 -18.02 -7.74 18.33
CA LYS A 2 -18.96 -7.40 17.26
C LYS A 2 -19.26 -5.90 17.31
N TYR A 3 -19.00 -5.21 16.22
CA TYR A 3 -19.33 -3.78 16.11
C TYR A 3 -20.82 -3.63 15.88
N SER A 4 -21.45 -2.69 16.61
CA SER A 4 -22.87 -2.36 16.39
C SER A 4 -23.00 -1.44 15.18
N ARG A 5 -23.92 -1.78 14.27
CA ARG A 5 -24.18 -0.94 13.09
C ARG A 5 -24.96 0.33 13.51
N ASP A 6 -24.40 1.48 13.18
CA ASP A 6 -25.10 2.74 13.20
C ASP A 6 -25.99 2.81 11.92
N PRO A 7 -27.35 2.95 12.06
CA PRO A 7 -28.23 3.03 10.89
C PRO A 7 -27.92 4.23 9.96
N ASN A 8 -27.34 5.29 10.51
CA ASN A 8 -26.95 6.49 9.78
C ASN A 8 -25.48 6.49 9.37
N GLY A 9 -24.78 5.39 9.59
CA GLY A 9 -23.36 5.23 9.28
C GLY A 9 -23.10 4.45 7.99
N ILE A 10 -21.93 4.70 7.40
CA ILE A 10 -21.35 3.90 6.32
C ILE A 10 -20.02 3.32 6.81
N TYR A 11 -19.77 2.04 6.56
CA TYR A 11 -18.62 1.28 7.06
C TYR A 11 -17.70 0.89 5.92
N ILE A 12 -16.45 1.29 6.00
CA ILE A 12 -15.49 1.18 4.90
C ILE A 12 -14.21 0.53 5.38
N ALA A 13 -13.71 -0.48 4.67
CA ALA A 13 -12.41 -1.08 4.88
C ALA A 13 -11.42 -0.58 3.81
N SER A 14 -10.36 0.12 4.22
CA SER A 14 -9.28 0.51 3.33
C SER A 14 -8.22 -0.59 3.26
N ILE A 15 -7.95 -1.11 2.05
CA ILE A 15 -7.02 -2.22 1.83
C ILE A 15 -5.84 -1.83 0.94
N SER A 16 -4.74 -2.55 1.08
CA SER A 16 -3.52 -2.37 0.28
C SER A 16 -2.97 -3.68 -0.28
N GLY A 17 -3.70 -4.79 -0.16
CA GLY A 17 -3.25 -6.13 -0.55
C GLY A 17 -2.14 -6.70 0.35
N GLY A 18 -1.70 -5.99 1.39
CA GLY A 18 -0.74 -6.51 2.37
C GLY A 18 -1.43 -7.33 3.49
N LYS A 19 -0.64 -8.18 4.20
CA LYS A 19 -1.13 -9.14 5.19
C LYS A 19 -2.09 -8.56 6.24
N ASP A 20 -1.80 -7.35 6.74
CA ASP A 20 -2.59 -6.77 7.83
C ASP A 20 -3.96 -6.28 7.33
N SER A 21 -4.02 -5.57 6.21
CA SER A 21 -5.29 -5.15 5.60
C SER A 21 -6.11 -6.33 5.08
N THR A 22 -5.46 -7.37 4.57
CA THR A 22 -6.11 -8.61 4.13
C THR A 22 -6.70 -9.37 5.33
N ALA A 23 -5.92 -9.57 6.40
CA ALA A 23 -6.39 -10.21 7.62
C ALA A 23 -7.57 -9.46 8.24
N MET A 24 -7.48 -8.14 8.30
CA MET A 24 -8.58 -7.28 8.77
C MET A 24 -9.86 -7.53 7.97
N THR A 25 -9.77 -7.51 6.65
CA THR A 25 -10.94 -7.68 5.77
C THR A 25 -11.54 -9.07 5.93
N LEU A 26 -10.72 -10.12 5.94
CA LEU A 26 -11.19 -11.48 6.16
C LEU A 26 -11.88 -11.64 7.53
N LEU A 27 -11.31 -11.03 8.58
CA LEU A 27 -11.90 -11.05 9.91
C LEU A 27 -13.26 -10.37 9.95
N LEU A 28 -13.41 -9.23 9.26
CA LEU A 28 -14.69 -8.51 9.15
C LEU A 28 -15.74 -9.37 8.44
N LEU A 29 -15.38 -10.00 7.33
CA LEU A 29 -16.27 -10.86 6.54
C LEU A 29 -16.71 -12.12 7.34
N GLU A 30 -15.76 -12.80 7.99
CA GLU A 30 -16.05 -14.03 8.76
C GLU A 30 -16.95 -13.74 9.98
N ASN A 31 -16.81 -12.58 10.61
CA ASN A 31 -17.62 -12.20 11.77
C ASN A 31 -18.93 -11.50 11.40
N ASN A 32 -19.23 -11.31 10.11
CA ASN A 32 -20.37 -10.54 9.63
C ASN A 32 -20.44 -9.15 10.28
N GLU A 33 -19.28 -8.47 10.38
CA GLU A 33 -19.21 -7.11 10.90
C GLU A 33 -19.83 -6.11 9.90
N PRO A 34 -20.34 -4.96 10.38
CA PRO A 34 -20.87 -3.93 9.48
C PRO A 34 -19.83 -3.51 8.44
N LEU A 35 -20.07 -3.76 7.17
CA LEU A 35 -19.18 -3.39 6.07
C LEU A 35 -20.03 -3.07 4.84
N ASP A 36 -19.83 -1.90 4.25
CA ASP A 36 -20.57 -1.46 3.06
C ASP A 36 -19.69 -1.45 1.82
N TYR A 37 -18.40 -1.07 1.97
CA TYR A 37 -17.44 -1.04 0.88
C TYR A 37 -16.03 -1.42 1.34
N ILE A 38 -15.30 -2.02 0.43
CA ILE A 38 -13.86 -2.20 0.52
C ILE A 38 -13.23 -1.24 -0.49
N ILE A 39 -12.23 -0.45 -0.09
CA ILE A 39 -11.60 0.54 -0.99
C ILE A 39 -10.09 0.30 -1.05
N THR A 40 -9.53 0.36 -2.25
CA THR A 40 -8.08 0.36 -2.48
C THR A 40 -7.68 1.50 -3.39
N ALA A 41 -6.47 2.04 -3.20
CA ALA A 41 -5.86 2.98 -4.14
C ALA A 41 -4.64 2.32 -4.79
N GLU A 42 -4.75 2.06 -6.08
CA GLU A 42 -3.69 1.46 -6.89
C GLU A 42 -2.79 2.56 -7.43
N ILE A 43 -1.49 2.47 -7.18
CA ILE A 43 -0.52 3.47 -7.64
C ILE A 43 0.72 2.83 -8.29
N ALA A 44 1.40 1.95 -7.59
CA ALA A 44 2.57 1.20 -8.05
C ALA A 44 2.76 -0.01 -7.13
N ASP A 45 1.68 -0.76 -6.99
CA ASP A 45 1.63 -1.88 -6.05
C ASP A 45 2.27 -3.12 -6.69
N PHE A 46 2.83 -4.01 -5.86
CA PHE A 46 3.34 -5.30 -6.33
C PHE A 46 2.21 -6.14 -6.95
N PRO A 47 2.51 -6.96 -7.98
CA PRO A 47 1.51 -7.86 -8.59
C PRO A 47 0.78 -8.73 -7.57
N GLU A 48 1.49 -9.26 -6.56
CA GLU A 48 0.93 -10.09 -5.50
C GLU A 48 -0.11 -9.33 -4.65
N ALA A 49 0.09 -8.03 -4.44
CA ALA A 49 -0.90 -7.20 -3.74
C ALA A 49 -2.18 -7.06 -4.58
N LEU A 50 -2.04 -6.88 -5.89
CA LEU A 50 -3.17 -6.79 -6.81
C LEU A 50 -3.92 -8.13 -6.89
N HIS A 51 -3.21 -9.25 -6.98
CA HIS A 51 -3.83 -10.60 -6.97
C HIS A 51 -4.59 -10.88 -5.66
N VAL A 52 -4.07 -10.41 -4.53
CA VAL A 52 -4.82 -10.49 -3.24
C VAL A 52 -6.11 -9.69 -3.31
N ILE A 53 -6.07 -8.48 -3.89
CA ILE A 53 -7.26 -7.65 -4.05
C ILE A 53 -8.27 -8.34 -4.99
N ASP A 54 -7.81 -8.91 -6.12
CA ASP A 54 -8.65 -9.69 -7.05
C ASP A 54 -9.32 -10.88 -6.36
N LYS A 55 -8.59 -11.54 -5.47
CA LYS A 55 -9.11 -12.66 -4.70
C LYS A 55 -10.15 -12.23 -3.67
N LEU A 56 -9.88 -11.13 -2.95
CA LEU A 56 -10.84 -10.55 -2.02
C LEU A 56 -12.12 -10.11 -2.73
N GLU A 57 -12.01 -9.50 -3.91
CA GLU A 57 -13.15 -9.07 -4.71
C GLU A 57 -14.07 -10.25 -5.12
N LYS A 58 -13.48 -11.41 -5.44
CA LYS A 58 -14.22 -12.62 -5.80
C LYS A 58 -15.00 -13.23 -4.64
N ILE A 59 -14.51 -13.12 -3.41
CA ILE A 59 -15.15 -13.73 -2.23
C ILE A 59 -15.98 -12.75 -1.41
N SER A 60 -15.82 -11.45 -1.64
CA SER A 60 -16.49 -10.41 -0.86
C SER A 60 -17.96 -10.25 -1.28
N PRO A 61 -18.90 -10.25 -0.32
CA PRO A 61 -20.30 -9.92 -0.59
C PRO A 61 -20.54 -8.42 -0.81
N VAL A 62 -19.54 -7.58 -0.49
CA VAL A 62 -19.59 -6.13 -0.69
C VAL A 62 -18.64 -5.68 -1.79
N SER A 63 -18.98 -4.55 -2.44
CA SER A 63 -18.19 -4.05 -3.58
C SER A 63 -16.79 -3.65 -3.17
N VAL A 64 -15.80 -4.04 -3.99
CA VAL A 64 -14.42 -3.57 -3.90
C VAL A 64 -14.24 -2.42 -4.91
N ILE A 65 -13.95 -1.23 -4.40
CA ILE A 65 -13.76 -0.03 -5.20
C ILE A 65 -12.27 0.21 -5.39
N ARG A 66 -11.84 0.23 -6.66
CA ARG A 66 -10.44 0.45 -7.04
C ARG A 66 -10.24 1.86 -7.55
N VAL A 67 -9.53 2.66 -6.79
CA VAL A 67 -9.18 4.03 -7.15
C VAL A 67 -7.82 4.01 -7.83
N LYS A 68 -7.81 4.14 -9.16
CA LYS A 68 -6.58 4.20 -9.93
C LYS A 68 -5.96 5.59 -9.83
N VAL A 69 -4.66 5.63 -9.56
CA VAL A 69 -3.89 6.87 -9.47
C VAL A 69 -2.79 6.82 -10.53
N ASP A 70 -2.80 7.77 -11.44
CA ASP A 70 -1.77 7.90 -12.47
C ASP A 70 -0.46 8.37 -11.85
N PHE A 71 0.34 7.41 -11.35
CA PHE A 71 1.62 7.68 -10.72
C PHE A 71 2.59 8.38 -11.68
N GLU A 72 2.64 7.93 -12.94
CA GLU A 72 3.59 8.43 -13.91
C GLU A 72 3.36 9.90 -14.22
N TYR A 73 2.10 10.29 -14.44
CA TYR A 73 1.73 11.68 -14.63
C TYR A 73 2.18 12.58 -13.47
N TYR A 74 1.88 12.17 -12.23
CA TYR A 74 2.28 12.92 -11.04
C TYR A 74 3.79 12.92 -10.83
N PHE A 75 4.46 11.84 -11.20
CA PHE A 75 5.91 11.72 -11.06
C PHE A 75 6.68 12.66 -11.98
N LYS A 76 6.26 12.80 -13.27
CA LYS A 76 7.02 13.51 -14.31
C LYS A 76 6.36 14.74 -14.92
N ASP A 77 5.03 14.79 -15.05
CA ASP A 77 4.34 15.78 -15.88
C ASP A 77 3.49 16.77 -15.07
N TYR A 78 3.01 16.38 -13.89
CA TYR A 78 2.16 17.22 -13.04
C TYR A 78 2.87 18.53 -12.67
N GLU A 79 2.28 19.67 -13.01
CA GLU A 79 2.80 20.98 -12.59
C GLU A 79 2.51 21.20 -11.10
N ILE A 80 3.58 21.35 -10.30
CA ILE A 80 3.49 21.57 -8.86
C ILE A 80 2.86 22.94 -8.57
N LYS A 81 1.71 22.95 -7.90
CA LYS A 81 0.91 24.17 -7.70
C LYS A 81 1.35 25.00 -6.49
N ASN A 82 2.03 24.39 -5.51
CA ASN A 82 2.34 25.05 -4.23
C ASN A 82 3.73 24.68 -3.72
N GLY A 83 4.24 25.49 -2.77
CA GLY A 83 5.49 25.23 -2.07
C GLY A 83 6.74 25.65 -2.83
N LYS A 84 7.89 25.20 -2.34
CA LYS A 84 9.23 25.55 -2.85
C LYS A 84 9.41 25.23 -4.35
N TYR A 85 8.73 24.23 -4.85
CA TYR A 85 8.88 23.74 -6.23
C TYR A 85 7.68 24.11 -7.11
N LYS A 86 6.92 25.14 -6.77
CA LYS A 86 5.82 25.66 -7.58
C LYS A 86 6.29 25.97 -9.01
N GLY A 87 5.53 25.52 -10.01
CA GLY A 87 5.81 25.68 -11.43
C GLY A 87 6.74 24.64 -12.03
N TYR A 88 7.39 23.79 -11.22
CA TYR A 88 8.15 22.65 -11.75
C TYR A 88 7.22 21.52 -12.18
N LYS A 89 7.65 20.75 -13.19
CA LYS A 89 6.97 19.54 -13.63
C LYS A 89 7.45 18.33 -12.83
N GLY A 90 6.49 17.48 -12.46
CA GLY A 90 6.68 16.22 -11.75
C GLY A 90 7.19 16.37 -10.32
N TYR A 91 6.73 15.50 -9.44
CA TYR A 91 7.25 15.43 -8.07
C TYR A 91 8.61 14.73 -7.99
N GLY A 92 8.91 13.80 -8.93
CA GLY A 92 10.07 12.91 -8.84
C GLY A 92 9.96 11.94 -7.66
N TRP A 93 11.11 11.41 -7.21
CA TRP A 93 11.13 10.49 -6.08
C TRP A 93 10.63 11.15 -4.79
N ALA A 94 9.86 10.38 -4.02
CA ALA A 94 9.40 10.84 -2.71
C ALA A 94 10.58 11.03 -1.75
N THR A 95 10.53 12.09 -0.94
CA THR A 95 11.55 12.42 0.06
C THR A 95 10.96 12.32 1.47
N LEU A 96 11.80 12.41 2.50
CA LEU A 96 11.35 12.41 3.90
C LEU A 96 10.37 13.56 4.19
N THR A 97 10.56 14.69 3.53
CA THR A 97 9.73 15.90 3.70
C THR A 97 8.57 15.96 2.72
N SER A 98 8.57 15.15 1.66
CA SER A 98 7.52 15.13 0.64
C SER A 98 7.16 13.70 0.23
N ARG A 99 6.22 13.12 0.96
CA ARG A 99 5.62 11.81 0.64
C ARG A 99 4.36 11.98 -0.20
N TRP A 100 4.48 12.70 -1.31
CA TRP A 100 3.37 13.08 -2.17
C TRP A 100 2.52 11.89 -2.64
N CYS A 101 3.14 10.74 -2.95
CA CYS A 101 2.42 9.54 -3.37
C CYS A 101 1.50 8.98 -2.27
N THR A 102 1.92 9.04 -1.00
CA THR A 102 1.07 8.65 0.15
C THR A 102 -0.10 9.61 0.32
N SER A 103 0.16 10.92 0.20
CA SER A 103 -0.89 11.94 0.27
C SER A 103 -1.89 11.75 -0.87
N LEU A 104 -1.39 11.51 -2.10
CA LEU A 104 -2.23 11.29 -3.26
C LEU A 104 -3.13 10.06 -3.11
N LYS A 105 -2.61 8.92 -2.62
CA LYS A 105 -3.43 7.74 -2.27
C LYS A 105 -4.55 8.12 -1.28
N ARG A 106 -4.18 8.75 -0.17
CA ARG A 106 -5.11 9.14 0.88
C ARG A 106 -6.20 10.09 0.35
N ASP A 107 -5.81 11.13 -0.37
CA ASP A 107 -6.71 12.18 -0.82
C ASP A 107 -7.72 11.64 -1.85
N ASN A 108 -7.29 10.72 -2.74
CA ASN A 108 -8.20 10.04 -3.66
C ASN A 108 -9.16 9.08 -2.94
N ILE A 109 -8.68 8.32 -1.95
CA ILE A 109 -9.55 7.48 -1.11
C ILE A 109 -10.58 8.37 -0.39
N HIS A 110 -10.15 9.45 0.26
CA HIS A 110 -11.05 10.35 0.99
C HIS A 110 -12.10 10.99 0.08
N LYS A 111 -11.73 11.38 -1.16
CA LYS A 111 -12.68 11.87 -2.15
C LYS A 111 -13.77 10.84 -2.46
N THR A 112 -13.34 9.61 -2.80
CA THR A 112 -14.27 8.51 -3.08
C THR A 112 -15.16 8.18 -1.87
N VAL A 113 -14.58 8.12 -0.68
CA VAL A 113 -15.31 7.87 0.57
C VAL A 113 -16.38 8.95 0.80
N LYS A 114 -16.05 10.22 0.57
CA LYS A 114 -16.99 11.35 0.72
C LYS A 114 -18.16 11.25 -0.25
N GLU A 115 -17.89 10.86 -1.49
CA GLU A 115 -18.92 10.63 -2.51
C GLU A 115 -19.87 9.49 -2.13
N LEU A 116 -19.30 8.35 -1.69
CA LEU A 116 -20.08 7.19 -1.25
C LEU A 116 -20.90 7.47 0.03
N ALA A 117 -20.33 8.23 0.93
CA ALA A 117 -20.98 8.54 2.21
C ALA A 117 -22.27 9.36 2.01
N ASN A 118 -22.30 10.21 0.99
CA ASN A 118 -23.48 11.05 0.68
C ASN A 118 -24.08 11.73 1.94
N GLY A 119 -23.23 12.31 2.76
CA GLY A 119 -23.60 12.99 4.01
C GLY A 119 -23.76 12.07 5.24
N LYS A 120 -23.68 10.75 5.10
CA LYS A 120 -23.69 9.82 6.24
C LYS A 120 -22.38 9.88 7.03
N LYS A 121 -22.43 9.48 8.29
CA LYS A 121 -21.25 9.32 9.12
C LYS A 121 -20.40 8.17 8.62
N VAL A 122 -19.08 8.38 8.46
CA VAL A 122 -18.14 7.38 7.96
C VAL A 122 -17.42 6.69 9.12
N TYR A 123 -17.47 5.37 9.13
CA TYR A 123 -16.66 4.50 9.99
C TYR A 123 -15.61 3.79 9.16
N GLU A 124 -14.33 3.97 9.51
CA GLU A 124 -13.21 3.42 8.76
C GLU A 124 -12.54 2.28 9.53
N TYR A 125 -12.49 1.09 8.95
CA TYR A 125 -11.67 -0.01 9.43
C TYR A 125 -10.23 0.14 8.96
N ILE A 126 -9.29 0.10 9.89
CA ILE A 126 -7.88 0.30 9.65
C ILE A 126 -7.08 -0.91 10.10
N GLY A 127 -6.32 -1.50 9.17
CA GLY A 127 -5.50 -2.70 9.39
C GLY A 127 -4.19 -2.39 10.12
N ILE A 128 -4.26 -1.92 11.37
CA ILE A 128 -3.11 -1.77 12.26
C ILE A 128 -3.02 -3.02 13.13
N ALA A 129 -1.88 -3.72 13.09
CA ALA A 129 -1.64 -4.88 13.93
C ALA A 129 -1.48 -4.49 15.40
N TYR A 130 -1.73 -5.43 16.32
CA TYR A 130 -1.66 -5.18 17.76
C TYR A 130 -0.29 -4.71 18.24
N ASP A 131 0.78 -5.23 17.68
CA ASP A 131 2.16 -4.82 17.96
C ASP A 131 2.56 -3.45 17.35
N GLU A 132 1.66 -2.84 16.58
CA GLU A 132 1.79 -1.46 16.07
C GLU A 132 0.75 -0.49 16.68
N ILE A 133 0.14 -0.82 17.80
CA ILE A 133 -0.97 -0.07 18.44
C ILE A 133 -0.67 1.43 18.62
N ASN A 134 0.59 1.79 18.82
CA ASN A 134 1.02 3.20 18.97
C ASN A 134 0.80 4.05 17.71
N ARG A 135 0.55 3.42 16.54
CA ARG A 135 0.20 4.12 15.30
C ARG A 135 -1.29 4.46 15.20
N ARG A 136 -2.09 3.97 16.14
CA ARG A 136 -3.53 4.20 16.16
C ARG A 136 -3.85 5.68 16.38
N ASN A 137 -4.73 6.22 15.56
CA ASN A 137 -5.33 7.53 15.81
C ASN A 137 -6.56 7.35 16.72
N ILE A 138 -6.64 8.13 17.79
CA ILE A 138 -7.81 8.11 18.69
C ILE A 138 -8.89 8.99 18.05
N ASP A 139 -9.71 8.37 17.22
CA ASP A 139 -10.87 8.97 16.56
C ASP A 139 -12.05 7.99 16.72
N SER A 140 -13.17 8.45 17.19
CA SER A 140 -14.37 7.62 17.47
C SER A 140 -14.91 6.89 16.24
N ASN A 141 -14.54 7.35 15.03
CA ASN A 141 -15.00 6.80 13.77
C ASN A 141 -13.98 5.84 13.13
N LYS A 142 -12.81 5.66 13.74
CA LYS A 142 -11.79 4.71 13.29
C LYS A 142 -11.84 3.45 14.13
N LEU A 143 -11.98 2.33 13.44
CA LEU A 143 -12.13 1.00 14.03
C LEU A 143 -10.89 0.16 13.72
N TYR A 144 -10.42 -0.59 14.72
CA TYR A 144 -9.15 -1.31 14.66
C TYR A 144 -9.32 -2.80 14.97
N PRO A 145 -9.94 -3.60 14.07
CA PRO A 145 -10.31 -4.99 14.33
C PRO A 145 -9.14 -5.88 14.77
N LEU A 146 -7.96 -5.68 14.19
CA LEU A 146 -6.78 -6.48 14.56
C LEU A 146 -6.28 -6.14 15.97
N VAL A 147 -6.37 -4.87 16.38
CA VAL A 147 -6.01 -4.45 17.75
C VAL A 147 -7.01 -5.03 18.75
N ASP A 148 -8.30 -4.93 18.46
CA ASP A 148 -9.38 -5.40 19.32
C ASP A 148 -9.33 -6.91 19.53
N ASN A 149 -8.87 -7.66 18.51
CA ASN A 149 -8.64 -9.11 18.58
C ASN A 149 -7.20 -9.49 18.98
N LYS A 150 -6.35 -8.53 19.38
CA LYS A 150 -4.96 -8.73 19.80
C LYS A 150 -4.08 -9.45 18.76
N MET A 151 -4.40 -9.30 17.48
CA MET A 151 -3.70 -9.96 16.38
C MET A 151 -2.43 -9.19 16.03
N ARG A 152 -1.27 -9.83 16.17
CA ARG A 152 0.04 -9.30 15.80
C ARG A 152 0.33 -9.54 14.32
N GLN A 153 1.35 -8.88 13.77
CA GLN A 153 1.73 -9.04 12.36
C GLN A 153 1.96 -10.49 11.93
N GLN A 154 2.54 -11.32 12.81
CA GLN A 154 2.75 -12.75 12.53
C GLN A 154 1.43 -13.54 12.54
N ASP A 155 0.51 -13.18 13.43
CA ASP A 155 -0.81 -13.82 13.51
C ASP A 155 -1.62 -13.48 12.27
N ASN A 156 -1.56 -12.24 11.80
CA ASN A 156 -2.20 -11.78 10.58
C ASN A 156 -1.74 -12.59 9.36
N LEU A 157 -0.43 -12.82 9.24
CA LEU A 157 0.12 -13.62 8.14
C LEU A 157 -0.35 -15.07 8.19
N LYS A 158 -0.29 -15.72 9.36
CA LYS A 158 -0.79 -17.09 9.56
C LYS A 158 -2.28 -17.18 9.28
N PHE A 159 -3.04 -16.19 9.72
CA PHE A 159 -4.48 -16.10 9.49
C PHE A 159 -4.79 -16.04 7.99
N CYS A 160 -4.07 -15.18 7.23
CA CYS A 160 -4.21 -15.12 5.77
C CYS A 160 -3.88 -16.46 5.11
N TYR A 161 -2.77 -17.08 5.48
CA TYR A 161 -2.35 -18.38 4.93
C TYR A 161 -3.39 -19.47 5.16
N SER A 162 -3.99 -19.54 6.36
CA SER A 162 -5.03 -20.52 6.68
C SER A 162 -6.33 -20.33 5.87
N ARG A 163 -6.51 -19.18 5.21
CA ARG A 163 -7.62 -18.86 4.29
C ARG A 163 -7.20 -18.91 2.82
N GLY A 164 -6.02 -19.45 2.56
CA GLY A 164 -5.49 -19.60 1.21
C GLY A 164 -4.95 -18.31 0.58
N PHE A 165 -4.68 -17.26 1.36
CA PHE A 165 -4.00 -16.05 0.90
C PHE A 165 -2.50 -16.18 1.19
N ASP A 166 -1.76 -16.77 0.27
CA ASP A 166 -0.34 -17.07 0.38
C ASP A 166 0.57 -15.94 -0.14
N PHE A 167 -0.03 -14.89 -0.72
CA PHE A 167 0.68 -13.75 -1.31
C PHE A 167 1.74 -14.18 -2.33
N GLU A 168 1.51 -15.30 -3.02
CA GLU A 168 2.42 -15.89 -4.00
C GLU A 168 3.87 -16.04 -3.47
N GLY A 169 4.00 -16.28 -2.18
CA GLY A 169 5.30 -16.43 -1.52
C GLY A 169 6.07 -15.13 -1.29
N ALA A 170 5.51 -13.96 -1.59
CA ALA A 170 6.22 -12.68 -1.45
C ALA A 170 6.76 -12.44 -0.03
N TYR A 171 6.05 -12.89 1.01
CA TYR A 171 6.52 -12.75 2.40
C TYR A 171 7.71 -13.65 2.77
N ASN A 172 8.16 -14.56 1.89
CA ASN A 172 9.42 -15.27 2.05
C ASN A 172 10.62 -14.34 1.81
N HIS A 173 10.42 -13.26 1.07
CA HIS A 173 11.46 -12.32 0.65
C HIS A 173 11.24 -10.91 1.20
N LEU A 174 9.99 -10.48 1.33
CA LEU A 174 9.59 -9.14 1.75
C LEU A 174 9.07 -9.14 3.18
N THR A 175 9.40 -8.12 3.94
CA THR A 175 8.79 -7.92 5.28
C THR A 175 7.39 -7.36 5.21
N ARG A 176 7.11 -6.64 4.13
CA ARG A 176 5.78 -6.11 3.80
C ARG A 176 5.64 -5.97 2.30
N ILE A 177 4.47 -6.25 1.79
CA ILE A 177 4.09 -5.92 0.42
C ILE A 177 3.61 -4.47 0.43
N SER A 178 4.23 -3.63 -0.39
CA SER A 178 3.93 -2.20 -0.51
C SER A 178 4.23 -1.75 -1.94
N CYS A 179 4.25 -0.45 -2.20
CA CYS A 179 4.67 0.09 -3.48
C CYS A 179 6.12 -0.31 -3.81
N TYR A 180 6.38 -0.91 -4.99
CA TYR A 180 7.73 -1.31 -5.43
C TYR A 180 8.62 -0.10 -5.74
N LEU A 181 8.06 1.06 -6.06
CA LEU A 181 8.75 2.32 -6.35
C LEU A 181 9.22 3.08 -5.09
N CYS A 182 9.13 2.50 -3.89
CA CYS A 182 9.32 3.24 -2.65
C CYS A 182 10.80 3.48 -2.32
N PRO A 183 11.30 4.74 -2.28
CA PRO A 183 12.69 5.04 -1.89
C PRO A 183 13.02 4.63 -0.45
N PHE A 184 12.00 4.50 0.40
CA PHE A 184 12.14 4.09 1.81
C PHE A 184 12.11 2.57 2.00
N SER A 185 12.03 1.81 0.92
CA SER A 185 12.09 0.35 0.98
C SER A 185 13.46 -0.12 1.44
N LEU A 186 13.52 -1.25 2.14
CA LEU A 186 14.80 -1.86 2.51
C LEU A 186 15.58 -2.28 1.25
N LEU A 187 16.90 -2.22 1.31
CA LEU A 187 17.74 -2.56 0.16
C LEU A 187 17.50 -4.00 -0.34
N ARG A 188 17.24 -4.93 0.59
CA ARG A 188 16.89 -6.32 0.24
C ARG A 188 15.59 -6.41 -0.57
N ASN A 189 14.61 -5.56 -0.27
CA ASN A 189 13.34 -5.51 -1.01
C ASN A 189 13.56 -4.93 -2.41
N LEU A 190 14.42 -3.92 -2.55
CA LEU A 190 14.81 -3.39 -3.87
C LEU A 190 15.58 -4.42 -4.68
N TYR A 191 16.45 -5.21 -4.02
CA TYR A 191 17.16 -6.32 -4.69
C TYR A 191 16.18 -7.41 -5.14
N PHE A 192 15.11 -7.65 -4.40
CA PHE A 192 14.03 -8.55 -4.81
C PHE A 192 13.35 -8.03 -6.09
N VAL A 193 13.00 -6.73 -6.15
CA VAL A 193 12.47 -6.12 -7.38
C VAL A 193 13.46 -6.30 -8.55
N TYR A 194 14.74 -5.96 -8.34
CA TYR A 194 15.79 -6.10 -9.34
C TYR A 194 15.91 -7.53 -9.87
N SER A 195 15.81 -8.54 -8.99
CA SER A 195 16.07 -9.94 -9.34
C SER A 195 14.85 -10.70 -9.88
N GLN A 196 13.65 -10.32 -9.48
CA GLN A 196 12.42 -11.04 -9.83
C GLN A 196 11.55 -10.29 -10.84
N TYR A 197 11.67 -8.97 -10.89
CA TYR A 197 10.81 -8.11 -11.73
C TYR A 197 11.67 -7.18 -12.59
N SER A 198 12.34 -7.75 -13.57
CA SER A 198 13.25 -7.00 -14.46
C SER A 198 12.56 -5.81 -15.11
N ASP A 199 11.31 -5.98 -15.54
CA ASP A 199 10.53 -4.94 -16.22
C ASP A 199 10.18 -3.78 -15.29
N LEU A 200 9.79 -4.09 -14.04
CA LEU A 200 9.53 -3.07 -13.03
C LEU A 200 10.82 -2.33 -12.65
N TRP A 201 11.95 -3.04 -12.59
CA TRP A 201 13.25 -2.42 -12.34
C TRP A 201 13.69 -1.49 -13.48
N GLN A 202 13.51 -1.91 -14.74
CA GLN A 202 13.78 -1.06 -15.90
C GLN A 202 12.86 0.16 -15.93
N TYR A 203 11.59 0.00 -15.58
CA TYR A 203 10.65 1.11 -15.44
C TYR A 203 11.11 2.11 -14.35
N MET A 204 11.60 1.63 -13.22
CA MET A 204 12.17 2.49 -12.17
C MET A 204 13.38 3.30 -12.70
N LEU A 205 14.30 2.64 -13.44
CA LEU A 205 15.46 3.30 -14.05
C LEU A 205 15.04 4.34 -15.10
N TRP A 206 13.99 4.07 -15.85
CA TRP A 206 13.43 5.02 -16.79
C TRP A 206 12.81 6.23 -16.07
N LEU A 207 12.05 6.03 -15.02
CA LEU A 207 11.49 7.10 -14.19
C LEU A 207 12.58 7.98 -13.56
N ASP A 208 13.69 7.38 -13.13
CA ASP A 208 14.80 8.09 -12.49
C ASP A 208 15.31 9.28 -13.33
N GLN A 209 15.21 9.18 -14.67
CA GLN A 209 15.63 10.24 -15.61
C GLN A 209 14.81 11.53 -15.50
N PHE A 210 13.58 11.45 -14.98
CA PHE A 210 12.67 12.58 -14.80
C PHE A 210 12.70 13.16 -13.38
N SER A 211 13.41 12.51 -12.45
CA SER A 211 13.46 12.96 -11.08
C SER A 211 14.56 13.97 -10.83
N ARG A 212 14.21 15.09 -10.23
CA ARG A 212 15.20 16.07 -9.74
C ARG A 212 15.84 15.66 -8.42
N PHE A 213 15.31 14.66 -7.77
CA PHE A 213 15.83 14.14 -6.50
C PHE A 213 16.49 12.78 -6.71
N PRO A 214 17.59 12.49 -6.02
CA PRO A 214 18.13 11.15 -6.00
C PRO A 214 17.11 10.18 -5.39
N PHE A 215 17.18 8.91 -5.77
CA PHE A 215 16.28 7.88 -5.26
C PHE A 215 16.32 7.79 -3.73
N ARG A 216 17.52 7.95 -3.16
CA ARG A 216 17.76 8.06 -1.71
C ARG A 216 18.61 9.29 -1.41
N PRO A 217 18.61 9.81 -0.18
CA PRO A 217 19.33 11.05 0.12
C PRO A 217 20.78 11.09 -0.33
N ASN A 218 21.47 9.94 -0.32
CA ASN A 218 22.90 9.84 -0.66
C ASN A 218 23.19 8.80 -1.74
N GLU A 219 22.18 8.33 -2.48
CA GLU A 219 22.35 7.24 -3.45
C GLU A 219 21.30 7.33 -4.57
N THR A 220 21.78 7.43 -5.80
CA THR A 220 20.93 7.37 -7.00
C THR A 220 20.49 5.94 -7.31
N LEU A 221 19.42 5.79 -8.09
CA LEU A 221 18.97 4.47 -8.51
C LEU A 221 20.02 3.77 -9.42
N SER A 222 20.72 4.54 -10.23
CA SER A 222 21.82 4.03 -11.07
C SER A 222 23.00 3.48 -10.26
N GLU A 223 23.28 4.05 -9.09
CA GLU A 223 24.32 3.52 -8.19
C GLU A 223 23.87 2.22 -7.53
N ILE A 224 22.60 2.15 -7.12
CA ILE A 224 21.98 0.92 -6.60
C ILE A 224 22.01 -0.18 -7.68
N ASP A 225 21.67 0.13 -8.92
CA ASP A 225 21.69 -0.81 -10.05
C ASP A 225 23.10 -1.36 -10.28
N ARG A 226 24.13 -0.50 -10.32
CA ARG A 226 25.53 -0.94 -10.44
C ARG A 226 25.93 -1.89 -9.32
N ARG A 227 25.51 -1.61 -8.08
CA ARG A 227 25.77 -2.47 -6.93
C ARG A 227 25.08 -3.82 -7.08
N PHE A 228 23.82 -3.85 -7.50
CA PHE A 228 23.07 -5.09 -7.71
C PHE A 228 23.63 -5.93 -8.82
N ARG A 229 24.09 -5.34 -9.92
CA ARG A 229 24.79 -6.05 -11.01
C ARG A 229 26.09 -6.73 -10.51
N LYS A 230 26.85 -6.07 -9.62
CA LYS A 230 28.04 -6.67 -9.01
C LYS A 230 27.69 -7.89 -8.15
N ILE A 231 26.66 -7.76 -7.29
CA ILE A 231 26.18 -8.86 -6.45
C ILE A 231 25.69 -10.03 -7.29
N ALA A 232 24.91 -9.78 -8.34
CA ALA A 232 24.38 -10.80 -9.23
C ALA A 232 25.53 -11.56 -9.98
N LYS A 233 26.58 -10.84 -10.40
CA LYS A 233 27.77 -11.48 -11.01
C LYS A 233 28.51 -12.39 -10.03
N GLN A 234 28.69 -11.95 -8.78
CA GLN A 234 29.35 -12.76 -7.75
C GLN A 234 28.57 -14.04 -7.42
N ARG A 235 27.21 -13.96 -7.36
CA ARG A 235 26.34 -15.13 -7.10
C ARG A 235 26.27 -16.14 -8.25
N LYS A 236 26.60 -15.74 -9.48
CA LYS A 236 26.68 -16.66 -10.64
C LYS A 236 28.00 -17.43 -10.71
N LEU A 237 28.96 -17.11 -9.85
CA LEU A 237 30.28 -17.79 -9.81
C LEU A 237 30.32 -18.91 -8.76
N PHE A 238 29.24 -19.15 -8.05
CA PHE A 238 29.00 -20.24 -7.10
C PHE A 238 27.69 -20.96 -7.44
#